data_8b8004d1710da04d827ae23bca7a1372
#
_entry.id   8b8004d1710da04d827ae23bca7a1372
#
_cell.length_a   1.000
_cell.length_b   1.000
_cell.length_c   1.000
_cell.angle_alpha   90.00
_cell.angle_beta   90.00
_cell.angle_gamma   90.00
#
_symmetry.space_group_name_H-M   'P 1'
#
loop_
_entity.id
_entity.type
_entity.pdbx_description
1 polymer ?
#
loop_
_entity_poly.entity_id
_entity_poly.type
_entity_poly.pdbx_seq_one_letter_code
_entity_poly.pdbx_strand_id
1 'polypeptide(L)'
;MFLINSFTIVVLFLLSLAIPVTSFILPVYKIRKMRRLTFKSKILANIIAMIVIGAISYKLLILYLIFFILIEVLYHYFDKINPAVEKFDRIVIISIAVTILMGAFTYLVRNDLQAGMNLIGEFYTEYLELNPVEVKAIFTSLKENILFYIFDYSMLCVFFLYVCVDLINYQKWKISFGWLLLYIVPFFIAHIFDISNFYTINILKIGELIFTFYGIKTVYSFLTKYIKFKFLNNFVAFALAIQFPFLMFIIGVLGGFFTKKNIK
;
A
#
# COMPACT_ATOMS: atom_id res chain seq x y z
N MET A 1 11.09 15.81 -24.37
CA MET A 1 10.05 14.90 -23.83
C MET A 1 10.45 14.26 -22.50
N PHE A 2 11.67 13.73 -22.31
CA PHE A 2 12.12 13.16 -21.02
C PHE A 2 12.18 14.19 -19.90
N LEU A 3 12.63 15.44 -20.15
CA LEU A 3 12.68 16.52 -19.14
C LEU A 3 11.30 16.84 -18.55
N ILE A 4 10.27 16.90 -19.38
CA ILE A 4 8.89 17.14 -18.89
C ILE A 4 8.44 16.00 -17.98
N ASN A 5 8.77 14.75 -18.34
CA ASN A 5 8.42 13.60 -17.48
C ASN A 5 9.22 13.60 -16.16
N SER A 6 10.52 13.99 -16.20
CA SER A 6 11.33 14.12 -14.97
C SER A 6 10.73 15.18 -14.05
N PHE A 7 10.38 16.34 -14.58
CA PHE A 7 9.71 17.41 -13.82
C PHE A 7 8.39 16.94 -13.23
N THR A 8 7.56 16.26 -14.04
CA THR A 8 6.28 15.71 -13.54
C THR A 8 6.49 14.70 -12.43
N ILE A 9 7.51 13.82 -12.50
CA ILE A 9 7.84 12.88 -11.44
C ILE A 9 8.20 13.61 -10.14
N VAL A 10 9.07 14.62 -10.22
CA VAL A 10 9.49 15.43 -9.06
C VAL A 10 8.28 16.12 -8.42
N VAL A 11 7.46 16.81 -9.25
CA VAL A 11 6.27 17.50 -8.76
C VAL A 11 5.28 16.53 -8.09
N LEU A 12 4.97 15.40 -8.72
CA LEU A 12 4.08 14.40 -8.14
C LEU A 12 4.65 13.80 -6.85
N PHE A 13 5.97 13.59 -6.79
CA PHE A 13 6.62 13.12 -5.57
C PHE A 13 6.51 14.16 -4.44
N LEU A 14 6.86 15.42 -4.69
CA LEU A 14 6.76 16.48 -3.68
C LEU A 14 5.31 16.70 -3.23
N LEU A 15 4.36 16.66 -4.16
CA LEU A 15 2.94 16.70 -3.83
C LEU A 15 2.51 15.51 -2.96
N SER A 16 3.10 14.33 -3.14
CA SER A 16 2.78 13.14 -2.33
C SER A 16 3.21 13.27 -0.87
N LEU A 17 4.16 14.14 -0.56
CA LEU A 17 4.55 14.45 0.82
C LEU A 17 3.53 15.36 1.53
N ALA A 18 2.90 16.27 0.76
CA ALA A 18 1.89 17.18 1.29
C ALA A 18 0.48 16.59 1.25
N ILE A 19 0.16 15.86 0.19
CA ILE A 19 -1.16 15.27 -0.07
C ILE A 19 -0.99 13.77 -0.32
N PRO A 20 -1.14 12.92 0.69
CA PRO A 20 -0.87 11.47 0.60
C PRO A 20 -1.58 10.76 -0.56
N VAL A 21 -2.79 11.18 -0.93
CA VAL A 21 -3.56 10.60 -2.05
C VAL A 21 -2.82 10.73 -3.39
N THR A 22 -1.97 11.73 -3.58
CA THR A 22 -1.20 11.91 -4.82
C THR A 22 -0.12 10.85 -5.01
N SER A 23 0.30 10.16 -3.93
CA SER A 23 1.23 9.04 -4.02
C SER A 23 0.69 7.88 -4.85
N PHE A 24 -0.62 7.71 -4.92
CA PHE A 24 -1.26 6.69 -5.76
C PHE A 24 -1.12 6.98 -7.25
N ILE A 25 -1.04 8.27 -7.61
CA ILE A 25 -0.96 8.72 -8.99
C ILE A 25 0.43 8.47 -9.59
N LEU A 26 1.49 8.67 -8.80
CA LEU A 26 2.87 8.60 -9.31
C LEU A 26 3.25 7.23 -9.88
N PRO A 27 3.01 6.08 -9.24
CA PRO A 27 3.27 4.78 -9.84
C PRO A 27 2.45 4.51 -11.10
N VAL A 28 1.17 4.92 -11.10
CA VAL A 28 0.29 4.81 -12.28
C VAL A 28 0.83 5.64 -13.44
N TYR A 29 1.26 6.87 -13.17
CA TYR A 29 1.87 7.74 -14.17
C TYR A 29 3.14 7.11 -14.76
N LYS A 30 4.05 6.61 -13.91
CA LYS A 30 5.30 5.97 -14.35
C LYS A 30 5.05 4.73 -15.21
N ILE A 31 4.11 3.89 -14.82
CA ILE A 31 3.85 2.63 -15.52
C ILE A 31 3.01 2.84 -16.79
N ARG A 32 1.93 3.64 -16.73
CA ARG A 32 1.03 3.84 -17.89
C ARG A 32 1.52 4.88 -18.87
N LYS A 33 1.84 6.09 -18.38
CA LYS A 33 2.18 7.23 -19.25
C LYS A 33 3.56 7.08 -19.84
N MET A 34 4.54 6.67 -19.03
CA MET A 34 5.91 6.49 -19.49
C MET A 34 6.09 5.22 -20.36
N ARG A 35 5.09 4.33 -20.44
CA ARG A 35 5.13 3.17 -21.35
C ARG A 35 5.41 3.55 -22.80
N ARG A 36 5.01 4.75 -23.21
CA ARG A 36 5.22 5.28 -24.58
C ARG A 36 6.65 5.77 -24.85
N LEU A 37 7.48 5.90 -23.81
CA LEU A 37 8.87 6.31 -23.94
C LEU A 37 9.77 5.12 -24.27
N THR A 38 10.89 5.41 -24.96
CA THR A 38 11.97 4.42 -25.13
C THR A 38 12.59 4.08 -23.77
N PHE A 39 13.18 2.90 -23.65
CA PHE A 39 13.83 2.44 -22.41
C PHE A 39 14.87 3.45 -21.91
N LYS A 40 15.73 3.97 -22.81
CA LYS A 40 16.75 4.98 -22.49
C LYS A 40 16.11 6.26 -21.92
N SER A 41 15.02 6.76 -22.54
CA SER A 41 14.34 7.96 -22.07
C SER A 41 13.67 7.77 -20.70
N LYS A 42 13.20 6.55 -20.37
CA LYS A 42 12.66 6.24 -19.04
C LYS A 42 13.75 6.29 -17.97
N ILE A 43 14.88 5.65 -18.23
CA ILE A 43 16.02 5.64 -17.30
C ILE A 43 16.49 7.08 -17.08
N LEU A 44 16.69 7.85 -18.14
CA LEU A 44 17.15 9.24 -18.04
C LEU A 44 16.17 10.10 -17.24
N ALA A 45 14.85 9.94 -17.45
CA ALA A 45 13.84 10.66 -16.70
C ALA A 45 13.89 10.33 -15.20
N ASN A 46 14.07 9.05 -14.85
CA ASN A 46 14.21 8.64 -13.45
C ASN A 46 15.52 9.15 -12.82
N ILE A 47 16.65 9.09 -13.54
CA ILE A 47 17.95 9.58 -13.05
C ILE A 47 17.88 11.09 -12.76
N ILE A 48 17.33 11.89 -13.68
CA ILE A 48 17.19 13.34 -13.48
C ILE A 48 16.28 13.61 -12.27
N ALA A 49 15.16 12.90 -12.13
CA ALA A 49 14.28 13.04 -10.97
C ALA A 49 15.00 12.70 -9.67
N MET A 50 15.80 11.61 -9.63
CA MET A 50 16.60 11.22 -8.46
C MET A 50 17.66 12.28 -8.12
N ILE A 51 18.34 12.85 -9.09
CA ILE A 51 19.33 13.93 -8.87
C ILE A 51 18.64 15.14 -8.24
N VAL A 52 17.51 15.57 -8.79
CA VAL A 52 16.77 16.74 -8.25
C VAL A 52 16.26 16.48 -6.84
N ILE A 53 15.65 15.30 -6.58
CA ILE A 53 15.15 14.93 -5.26
C ILE A 53 16.32 14.82 -4.27
N GLY A 54 17.43 14.21 -4.68
CA GLY A 54 18.65 14.06 -3.86
C GLY A 54 19.30 15.39 -3.51
N ALA A 55 19.27 16.35 -4.43
CA ALA A 55 19.75 17.73 -4.19
C ALA A 55 18.90 18.48 -3.14
N ILE A 56 17.60 18.15 -3.02
CA ILE A 56 16.73 18.70 -1.97
C ILE A 56 17.07 18.04 -0.63
N SER A 57 17.08 16.70 -0.58
CA SER A 57 17.39 15.93 0.63
C SER A 57 17.71 14.48 0.30
N TYR A 58 18.79 13.95 0.86
CA TYR A 58 19.13 12.53 0.74
C TYR A 58 18.07 11.61 1.39
N LYS A 59 17.39 12.06 2.46
CA LYS A 59 16.31 11.32 3.11
C LYS A 59 15.10 11.18 2.19
N LEU A 60 14.75 12.25 1.45
CA LEU A 60 13.70 12.22 0.44
C LEU A 60 14.06 11.32 -0.74
N LEU A 61 15.34 11.30 -1.14
CA LEU A 61 15.82 10.38 -2.17
C LEU A 61 15.65 8.91 -1.74
N ILE A 62 16.03 8.57 -0.50
CA ILE A 62 15.84 7.21 0.03
C ILE A 62 14.35 6.85 0.05
N LEU A 63 13.48 7.73 0.53
CA LEU A 63 12.04 7.55 0.52
C LEU A 63 11.50 7.30 -0.90
N TYR A 64 11.94 8.10 -1.88
CA TYR A 64 11.57 7.94 -3.29
C TYR A 64 12.01 6.58 -3.85
N LEU A 65 13.24 6.16 -3.54
CA LEU A 65 13.78 4.87 -3.99
C LEU A 65 13.01 3.68 -3.40
N ILE A 66 12.80 3.68 -2.08
CA ILE A 66 12.13 2.58 -1.37
C ILE A 66 10.67 2.47 -1.79
N PHE A 67 9.97 3.59 -1.92
CA PHE A 67 8.53 3.52 -2.17
C PHE A 67 8.22 3.46 -3.68
N PHE A 68 8.72 4.42 -4.47
CA PHE A 68 8.27 4.56 -5.86
C PHE A 68 9.11 3.77 -6.88
N ILE A 69 10.44 3.72 -6.71
CA ILE A 69 11.29 2.96 -7.62
C ILE A 69 11.14 1.46 -7.36
N LEU A 70 11.08 1.04 -6.11
CA LEU A 70 10.90 -0.38 -5.78
C LEU A 70 9.57 -0.92 -6.32
N ILE A 71 8.46 -0.17 -6.15
CA ILE A 71 7.15 -0.56 -6.72
C ILE A 71 7.25 -0.73 -8.23
N GLU A 72 7.88 0.22 -8.94
CA GLU A 72 8.05 0.16 -10.40
C GLU A 72 8.88 -1.06 -10.82
N VAL A 73 10.02 -1.29 -10.15
CA VAL A 73 10.93 -2.42 -10.44
C VAL A 73 10.22 -3.76 -10.22
N LEU A 74 9.58 -3.94 -9.07
CA LEU A 74 8.87 -5.18 -8.74
C LEU A 74 7.64 -5.39 -9.64
N TYR A 75 6.91 -4.32 -9.98
CA TYR A 75 5.82 -4.41 -10.95
C TYR A 75 6.34 -4.97 -12.28
N HIS A 76 7.44 -4.42 -12.83
CA HIS A 76 8.01 -4.90 -14.08
C HIS A 76 8.62 -6.29 -13.98
N TYR A 77 9.19 -6.65 -12.82
CA TYR A 77 9.68 -8.00 -12.56
C TYR A 77 8.54 -9.02 -12.69
N PHE A 78 7.43 -8.80 -12.02
CA PHE A 78 6.29 -9.72 -12.08
C PHE A 78 5.58 -9.70 -13.45
N ASP A 79 5.53 -8.56 -14.12
CA ASP A 79 4.87 -8.46 -15.43
C ASP A 79 5.67 -9.17 -16.54
N LYS A 80 7.01 -9.13 -16.50
CA LYS A 80 7.87 -9.60 -17.58
C LYS A 80 8.63 -10.88 -17.26
N ILE A 81 9.14 -11.04 -16.03
CA ILE A 81 10.05 -12.12 -15.65
C ILE A 81 9.30 -13.25 -14.97
N ASN A 82 8.39 -12.94 -14.07
CA ASN A 82 7.65 -13.96 -13.33
C ASN A 82 6.11 -13.76 -13.45
N PRO A 83 5.55 -13.94 -14.66
CA PRO A 83 4.12 -13.77 -14.90
C PRO A 83 3.24 -14.89 -14.29
N ALA A 84 3.84 -15.99 -13.80
CA ALA A 84 3.12 -17.12 -13.21
C ALA A 84 2.51 -16.80 -11.84
N VAL A 85 3.06 -15.83 -11.10
CA VAL A 85 2.51 -15.41 -9.80
C VAL A 85 1.14 -14.76 -10.02
N GLU A 86 0.15 -15.15 -9.22
CA GLU A 86 -1.20 -14.57 -9.27
C GLU A 86 -1.16 -13.05 -8.98
N LYS A 87 -2.02 -12.29 -9.68
CA LYS A 87 -1.93 -10.81 -9.62
C LYS A 87 -2.15 -10.24 -8.24
N PHE A 88 -3.04 -10.84 -7.46
CA PHE A 88 -3.25 -10.36 -6.09
C PHE A 88 -2.05 -10.68 -5.19
N ASP A 89 -1.42 -11.84 -5.37
CA ASP A 89 -0.19 -12.19 -4.64
C ASP A 89 0.96 -11.24 -4.95
N ARG A 90 1.08 -10.75 -6.20
CA ARG A 90 2.06 -9.72 -6.55
C ARG A 90 1.85 -8.44 -5.77
N ILE A 91 0.58 -8.01 -5.61
CA ILE A 91 0.24 -6.82 -4.81
C ILE A 91 0.72 -7.02 -3.38
N VAL A 92 0.42 -8.17 -2.77
CA VAL A 92 0.83 -8.49 -1.40
C VAL A 92 2.35 -8.51 -1.26
N ILE A 93 3.06 -9.21 -2.16
CA ILE A 93 4.52 -9.32 -2.13
C ILE A 93 5.20 -7.96 -2.28
N ILE A 94 4.74 -7.12 -3.21
CA ILE A 94 5.28 -5.76 -3.40
C ILE A 94 5.04 -4.94 -2.14
N SER A 95 3.85 -5.00 -1.57
CA SER A 95 3.50 -4.24 -0.35
C SER A 95 4.34 -4.68 0.85
N ILE A 96 4.57 -5.98 1.03
CA ILE A 96 5.46 -6.52 2.08
C ILE A 96 6.89 -6.02 1.87
N ALA A 97 7.43 -6.10 0.64
CA ALA A 97 8.78 -5.65 0.34
C ALA A 97 8.98 -4.16 0.64
N VAL A 98 8.01 -3.32 0.25
CA VAL A 98 8.00 -1.89 0.58
C VAL A 98 7.93 -1.69 2.09
N THR A 99 7.07 -2.43 2.79
CA THR A 99 6.89 -2.32 4.25
C THR A 99 8.17 -2.65 5.02
N ILE A 100 8.88 -3.71 4.62
CA ILE A 100 10.14 -4.09 5.27
C ILE A 100 11.19 -2.98 5.11
N LEU A 101 11.37 -2.46 3.89
CA LEU A 101 12.36 -1.41 3.64
C LEU A 101 11.96 -0.07 4.26
N MET A 102 10.68 0.27 4.21
CA MET A 102 10.17 1.47 4.88
C MET A 102 10.25 1.37 6.41
N GLY A 103 9.99 0.19 6.98
CA GLY A 103 10.17 -0.07 8.40
C GLY A 103 11.63 0.11 8.83
N ALA A 104 12.58 -0.43 8.04
CA ALA A 104 14.01 -0.22 8.28
C ALA A 104 14.39 1.28 8.15
N PHE A 105 13.89 1.97 7.14
CA PHE A 105 14.13 3.41 7.00
C PHE A 105 13.53 4.22 8.16
N THR A 106 12.32 3.91 8.60
CA THR A 106 11.67 4.53 9.77
C THR A 106 12.51 4.37 11.03
N TYR A 107 13.12 3.19 11.22
CA TYR A 107 14.04 2.95 12.33
C TYR A 107 15.30 3.82 12.24
N LEU A 108 15.88 4.01 11.05
CA LEU A 108 17.04 4.85 10.83
C LEU A 108 16.76 6.33 11.10
N VAL A 109 15.58 6.83 10.77
CA VAL A 109 15.18 8.24 10.95
C VAL A 109 14.33 8.47 12.20
N ARG A 110 14.31 7.54 13.14
CA ARG A 110 13.43 7.57 14.33
C ARG A 110 13.52 8.87 15.16
N ASN A 111 14.71 9.46 15.25
CA ASN A 111 14.90 10.70 16.01
C ASN A 111 14.21 11.89 15.31
N ASP A 112 14.32 11.97 13.98
CA ASP A 112 13.63 13.00 13.20
C ASP A 112 12.11 12.83 13.27
N LEU A 113 11.63 11.58 13.19
CA LEU A 113 10.20 11.27 13.35
C LEU A 113 9.69 11.66 14.73
N GLN A 114 10.46 11.37 15.79
CA GLN A 114 10.08 11.78 17.15
C GLN A 114 10.02 13.30 17.28
N ALA A 115 10.99 14.02 16.73
CA ALA A 115 10.98 15.49 16.73
C ALA A 115 9.77 16.04 15.95
N GLY A 116 9.47 15.48 14.76
CA GLY A 116 8.29 15.84 13.98
C GLY A 116 6.98 15.56 14.71
N MET A 117 6.87 14.41 15.39
CA MET A 117 5.67 14.07 16.18
C MET A 117 5.47 15.02 17.36
N ASN A 118 6.55 15.46 18.02
CA ASN A 118 6.47 16.44 19.09
C ASN A 118 5.94 17.79 18.56
N LEU A 119 6.52 18.30 17.46
CA LEU A 119 6.06 19.54 16.82
C LEU A 119 4.58 19.48 16.40
N ILE A 120 4.16 18.36 15.80
CA ILE A 120 2.76 18.16 15.43
C ILE A 120 1.87 18.08 16.68
N GLY A 121 2.36 17.44 17.76
CA GLY A 121 1.65 17.36 19.03
C GLY A 121 1.42 18.73 19.66
N GLU A 122 2.47 19.57 19.69
CA GLU A 122 2.38 20.95 20.15
C GLU A 122 1.36 21.74 19.31
N PHE A 123 1.44 21.62 17.98
CA PHE A 123 0.46 22.27 17.09
C PHE A 123 -0.98 21.85 17.38
N TYR A 124 -1.25 20.56 17.58
CA TYR A 124 -2.59 20.09 17.90
C TYR A 124 -3.11 20.55 19.25
N THR A 125 -2.23 20.66 20.26
CA THR A 125 -2.63 21.13 21.59
C THR A 125 -2.80 22.64 21.64
N GLU A 126 -1.93 23.42 20.98
CA GLU A 126 -1.95 24.88 21.03
C GLU A 126 -2.97 25.52 20.07
N TYR A 127 -3.07 25.00 18.85
CA TYR A 127 -3.90 25.63 17.81
C TYR A 127 -5.26 24.97 17.60
N LEU A 128 -5.38 23.66 17.87
CA LEU A 128 -6.64 22.94 17.73
C LEU A 128 -7.30 22.65 19.08
N GLU A 129 -6.69 23.12 20.18
CA GLU A 129 -7.20 22.97 21.56
C GLU A 129 -7.55 21.52 21.93
N LEU A 130 -6.85 20.54 21.32
CA LEU A 130 -7.04 19.13 21.61
C LEU A 130 -6.42 18.77 22.95
N ASN A 131 -7.07 17.83 23.66
CA ASN A 131 -6.55 17.34 24.94
C ASN A 131 -5.17 16.70 24.77
N PRO A 132 -4.11 17.15 25.49
CA PRO A 132 -2.77 16.59 25.39
C PRO A 132 -2.70 15.08 25.64
N VAL A 133 -3.59 14.54 26.48
CA VAL A 133 -3.67 13.09 26.77
C VAL A 133 -4.16 12.33 25.53
N GLU A 134 -5.15 12.86 24.82
CA GLU A 134 -5.68 12.25 23.59
C GLU A 134 -4.62 12.28 22.46
N VAL A 135 -3.95 13.43 22.28
CA VAL A 135 -2.87 13.57 21.31
C VAL A 135 -1.75 12.55 21.58
N LYS A 136 -1.34 12.40 22.84
CA LYS A 136 -0.33 11.41 23.25
C LYS A 136 -0.80 9.97 22.98
N ALA A 137 -2.07 9.66 23.26
CA ALA A 137 -2.66 8.35 22.99
C ALA A 137 -2.65 8.01 21.49
N ILE A 138 -2.99 8.97 20.62
CA ILE A 138 -2.94 8.81 19.16
C ILE A 138 -1.51 8.49 18.71
N PHE A 139 -0.50 9.25 19.14
CA PHE A 139 0.89 9.00 18.76
C PHE A 139 1.44 7.69 19.30
N THR A 140 1.01 7.26 20.51
CA THR A 140 1.37 5.95 21.04
C THR A 140 0.79 4.84 20.17
N SER A 141 -0.49 4.91 19.84
CA SER A 141 -1.14 3.96 18.93
C SER A 141 -0.49 3.92 17.54
N LEU A 142 -0.08 5.09 17.00
CA LEU A 142 0.66 5.13 15.72
C LEU A 142 2.01 4.41 15.82
N LYS A 143 2.77 4.59 16.90
CA LYS A 143 4.05 3.90 17.10
C LYS A 143 3.89 2.40 17.25
N GLU A 144 2.90 1.96 18.02
CA GLU A 144 2.61 0.54 18.25
C GLU A 144 2.15 -0.19 17.00
N ASN A 145 1.54 0.53 16.05
CA ASN A 145 0.99 -0.04 14.82
C ASN A 145 1.71 0.45 13.55
N ILE A 146 2.94 0.96 13.66
CA ILE A 146 3.63 1.62 12.55
C ILE A 146 3.83 0.70 11.34
N LEU A 147 4.15 -0.59 11.55
CA LEU A 147 4.33 -1.53 10.45
C LEU A 147 3.01 -1.81 9.72
N PHE A 148 1.90 -1.90 10.47
CA PHE A 148 0.57 -2.04 9.89
C PHE A 148 0.20 -0.83 9.03
N TYR A 149 0.41 0.40 9.51
CA TYR A 149 0.09 1.61 8.74
C TYR A 149 0.96 1.76 7.49
N ILE A 150 2.26 1.42 7.57
CA ILE A 150 3.15 1.42 6.41
C ILE A 150 2.66 0.37 5.38
N PHE A 151 2.25 -0.82 5.85
CA PHE A 151 1.73 -1.86 4.98
C PHE A 151 0.39 -1.45 4.34
N ASP A 152 -0.55 -0.91 5.11
CA ASP A 152 -1.84 -0.45 4.61
C ASP A 152 -1.66 0.60 3.50
N TYR A 153 -0.83 1.60 3.75
CA TYR A 153 -0.53 2.62 2.76
C TYR A 153 0.14 2.05 1.50
N SER A 154 1.08 1.13 1.68
CA SER A 154 1.75 0.44 0.57
C SER A 154 0.77 -0.42 -0.22
N MET A 155 -0.09 -1.17 0.48
CA MET A 155 -1.11 -2.03 -0.11
C MET A 155 -2.13 -1.21 -0.91
N LEU A 156 -2.61 -0.09 -0.36
CA LEU A 156 -3.49 0.86 -1.06
C LEU A 156 -2.85 1.36 -2.35
N CYS A 157 -1.59 1.80 -2.28
CA CYS A 157 -0.88 2.34 -3.44
C CYS A 157 -0.69 1.29 -4.55
N VAL A 158 -0.24 0.10 -4.19
CA VAL A 158 0.01 -0.99 -5.15
C VAL A 158 -1.30 -1.55 -5.69
N PHE A 159 -2.31 -1.71 -4.84
CA PHE A 159 -3.64 -2.17 -5.25
C PHE A 159 -4.27 -1.20 -6.25
N PHE A 160 -4.24 0.10 -5.96
CA PHE A 160 -4.74 1.14 -6.86
C PHE A 160 -3.99 1.13 -8.21
N LEU A 161 -2.67 0.98 -8.17
CA LEU A 161 -1.86 0.83 -9.38
C LEU A 161 -2.37 -0.33 -10.25
N TYR A 162 -2.50 -1.53 -9.67
CA TYR A 162 -2.93 -2.72 -10.40
C TYR A 162 -4.36 -2.59 -10.93
N VAL A 163 -5.28 -2.02 -10.14
CA VAL A 163 -6.65 -1.73 -10.59
C VAL A 163 -6.64 -0.76 -11.77
N CYS A 164 -5.87 0.31 -11.71
CA CYS A 164 -5.78 1.27 -12.80
C CYS A 164 -5.17 0.70 -14.09
N VAL A 165 -4.21 -0.22 -13.97
CA VAL A 165 -3.52 -0.81 -15.13
C VAL A 165 -4.29 -1.97 -15.73
N ASP A 166 -4.97 -2.78 -14.91
CA ASP A 166 -5.60 -4.04 -15.32
C ASP A 166 -7.08 -4.18 -14.90
N LEU A 167 -7.83 -3.08 -14.94
CA LEU A 167 -9.24 -3.05 -14.55
C LEU A 167 -10.10 -4.09 -15.28
N ILE A 168 -9.75 -4.43 -16.53
CA ILE A 168 -10.50 -5.38 -17.35
C ILE A 168 -10.47 -6.78 -16.76
N ASN A 169 -9.31 -7.18 -16.20
CA ASN A 169 -9.11 -8.52 -15.63
C ASN A 169 -9.25 -8.55 -14.11
N TYR A 170 -9.64 -7.45 -13.47
CA TYR A 170 -9.73 -7.33 -12.02
C TYR A 170 -10.58 -8.44 -11.38
N GLN A 171 -11.68 -8.81 -12.03
CA GLN A 171 -12.56 -9.89 -11.56
C GLN A 171 -11.88 -11.28 -11.53
N LYS A 172 -10.88 -11.49 -12.40
CA LYS A 172 -10.18 -12.77 -12.56
C LYS A 172 -9.01 -12.95 -11.58
N TRP A 173 -8.68 -11.92 -10.79
CA TRP A 173 -7.56 -12.01 -9.86
C TRP A 173 -7.83 -13.05 -8.78
N LYS A 174 -6.81 -13.82 -8.47
CA LYS A 174 -6.82 -14.85 -7.43
C LYS A 174 -5.81 -14.52 -6.36
N ILE A 175 -6.04 -15.06 -5.16
CA ILE A 175 -5.14 -14.98 -4.02
C ILE A 175 -4.70 -16.37 -3.61
N SER A 176 -3.44 -16.53 -3.23
CA SER A 176 -2.94 -17.74 -2.58
C SER A 176 -3.44 -17.82 -1.16
N PHE A 177 -4.07 -18.93 -0.82
CA PHE A 177 -4.62 -19.13 0.52
C PHE A 177 -3.56 -19.16 1.63
N GLY A 178 -2.29 -19.40 1.25
CA GLY A 178 -1.16 -19.36 2.18
C GLY A 178 -0.99 -18.04 2.93
N TRP A 179 -1.46 -16.91 2.38
CA TRP A 179 -1.45 -15.63 3.07
C TRP A 179 -2.29 -15.60 4.35
N LEU A 180 -3.26 -16.51 4.49
CA LEU A 180 -4.06 -16.63 5.70
C LEU A 180 -3.23 -17.05 6.93
N LEU A 181 -2.07 -17.65 6.72
CA LEU A 181 -1.12 -17.95 7.80
C LEU A 181 -0.63 -16.70 8.51
N LEU A 182 -0.53 -15.55 7.81
CA LEU A 182 -0.19 -14.25 8.44
C LEU A 182 -1.27 -13.76 9.42
N TYR A 183 -2.48 -14.29 9.35
CA TYR A 183 -3.53 -14.03 10.34
C TYR A 183 -3.59 -15.14 11.38
N ILE A 184 -3.66 -16.41 10.94
CA ILE A 184 -3.89 -17.55 11.82
C ILE A 184 -2.76 -17.73 12.83
N VAL A 185 -1.49 -17.67 12.40
CA VAL A 185 -0.33 -17.93 13.28
C VAL A 185 -0.24 -16.88 14.39
N PRO A 186 -0.24 -15.56 14.12
CA PRO A 186 -0.24 -14.56 15.18
C PRO A 186 -1.49 -14.60 16.07
N PHE A 187 -2.66 -14.95 15.50
CA PHE A 187 -3.88 -15.12 16.27
C PHE A 187 -3.72 -16.22 17.34
N PHE A 188 -3.21 -17.39 16.96
CA PHE A 188 -2.94 -18.46 17.90
C PHE A 188 -1.87 -18.09 18.92
N ILE A 189 -0.79 -17.42 18.50
CA ILE A 189 0.27 -16.96 19.41
C ILE A 189 -0.30 -16.02 20.46
N ALA A 190 -1.13 -15.06 20.05
CA ALA A 190 -1.72 -14.08 20.96
C ALA A 190 -2.71 -14.69 21.95
N HIS A 191 -3.56 -15.66 21.50
CA HIS A 191 -4.66 -16.17 22.32
C HIS A 191 -4.34 -17.45 23.08
N ILE A 192 -3.42 -18.30 22.58
CA ILE A 192 -3.06 -19.55 23.26
C ILE A 192 -1.88 -19.35 24.21
N PHE A 193 -0.89 -18.55 23.78
CA PHE A 193 0.33 -18.32 24.56
C PHE A 193 0.31 -16.99 25.31
N ASP A 194 -0.76 -16.20 25.18
CA ASP A 194 -0.92 -14.85 25.77
C ASP A 194 0.26 -13.91 25.44
N ILE A 195 0.85 -14.10 24.25
CA ILE A 195 1.98 -13.29 23.76
C ILE A 195 1.45 -12.23 22.81
N SER A 196 1.10 -11.07 23.38
CA SER A 196 0.66 -9.90 22.61
C SER A 196 1.78 -8.85 22.58
N ASN A 197 2.63 -8.92 21.56
CA ASN A 197 3.73 -7.97 21.37
C ASN A 197 3.57 -7.17 20.07
N PHE A 198 4.45 -6.19 19.88
CA PHE A 198 4.48 -5.32 18.71
C PHE A 198 4.38 -6.09 17.38
N TYR A 199 5.15 -7.16 17.21
CA TYR A 199 5.17 -7.93 15.97
C TYR A 199 3.90 -8.74 15.77
N THR A 200 3.44 -9.41 16.81
CA THR A 200 2.22 -10.25 16.77
C THR A 200 1.02 -9.42 16.37
N ILE A 201 0.84 -8.25 16.98
CA ILE A 201 -0.29 -7.34 16.71
C ILE A 201 -0.22 -6.81 15.26
N ASN A 202 0.94 -6.33 14.83
CA ASN A 202 1.08 -5.77 13.48
C ASN A 202 0.89 -6.84 12.39
N ILE A 203 1.48 -8.04 12.54
CA ILE A 203 1.36 -9.11 11.55
C ILE A 203 -0.08 -9.62 11.47
N LEU A 204 -0.78 -9.74 12.58
CA LEU A 204 -2.19 -10.12 12.61
C LEU A 204 -3.05 -9.13 11.82
N LYS A 205 -2.88 -7.82 12.08
CA LYS A 205 -3.59 -6.76 11.35
C LYS A 205 -3.25 -6.76 9.85
N ILE A 206 -2.00 -7.02 9.49
CA ILE A 206 -1.56 -7.15 8.09
C ILE A 206 -2.29 -8.34 7.43
N GLY A 207 -2.34 -9.49 8.10
CA GLY A 207 -3.06 -10.67 7.61
C GLY A 207 -4.56 -10.40 7.39
N GLU A 208 -5.21 -9.73 8.33
CA GLU A 208 -6.60 -9.28 8.21
C GLU A 208 -6.80 -8.35 7.02
N LEU A 209 -5.93 -7.35 6.88
CA LEU A 209 -6.01 -6.36 5.82
C LEU A 209 -5.87 -6.98 4.42
N ILE A 210 -4.96 -7.94 4.22
CA ILE A 210 -4.78 -8.65 2.95
C ILE A 210 -6.11 -9.23 2.47
N PHE A 211 -6.83 -9.93 3.35
CA PHE A 211 -8.11 -10.53 3.00
C PHE A 211 -9.25 -9.53 2.94
N THR A 212 -9.19 -8.42 3.69
CA THR A 212 -10.11 -7.29 3.53
C THR A 212 -10.02 -6.71 2.11
N PHE A 213 -8.82 -6.48 1.59
CA PHE A 213 -8.63 -6.01 0.20
C PHE A 213 -9.10 -7.06 -0.83
N TYR A 214 -8.89 -8.34 -0.56
CA TYR A 214 -9.44 -9.38 -1.42
C TYR A 214 -10.96 -9.46 -1.34
N GLY A 215 -11.54 -9.14 -0.20
CA GLY A 215 -12.98 -8.94 -0.01
C GLY A 215 -13.53 -7.82 -0.89
N ILE A 216 -12.84 -6.68 -0.99
CA ILE A 216 -13.20 -5.58 -1.90
C ILE A 216 -13.30 -6.10 -3.34
N LYS A 217 -12.30 -6.86 -3.82
CA LYS A 217 -12.31 -7.48 -5.14
C LYS A 217 -13.48 -8.46 -5.30
N THR A 218 -13.79 -9.25 -4.26
CA THR A 218 -14.86 -10.25 -4.29
C THR A 218 -16.23 -9.59 -4.39
N VAL A 219 -16.47 -8.57 -3.56
CA VAL A 219 -17.71 -7.76 -3.61
C VAL A 219 -17.84 -7.02 -4.93
N TYR A 220 -16.77 -6.40 -5.43
CA TYR A 220 -16.76 -5.80 -6.77
C TYR A 220 -17.16 -6.81 -7.85
N SER A 221 -16.60 -8.02 -7.81
CA SER A 221 -16.90 -9.07 -8.78
C SER A 221 -18.35 -9.54 -8.71
N PHE A 222 -18.95 -9.52 -7.54
CA PHE A 222 -20.36 -9.81 -7.32
C PHE A 222 -21.25 -8.69 -7.89
N LEU A 223 -20.96 -7.43 -7.52
CA LEU A 223 -21.74 -6.27 -7.96
C LEU A 223 -21.74 -6.10 -9.48
N THR A 224 -20.66 -6.40 -10.17
CA THR A 224 -20.57 -6.29 -11.64
C THR A 224 -21.50 -7.23 -12.41
N LYS A 225 -22.04 -8.25 -11.75
CA LYS A 225 -23.08 -9.12 -12.35
C LYS A 225 -24.42 -8.40 -12.48
N TYR A 226 -24.68 -7.44 -11.59
CA TYR A 226 -25.96 -6.72 -11.49
C TYR A 226 -25.85 -5.27 -11.96
N ILE A 227 -24.73 -4.61 -11.68
CA ILE A 227 -24.51 -3.19 -11.95
C ILE A 227 -23.40 -3.03 -13.00
N LYS A 228 -23.73 -2.48 -14.16
CA LYS A 228 -22.77 -2.27 -15.27
C LYS A 228 -21.77 -1.13 -15.01
N PHE A 229 -22.03 -0.26 -14.05
CA PHE A 229 -21.22 0.92 -13.78
C PHE A 229 -20.02 0.59 -12.86
N LYS A 230 -18.87 0.31 -13.47
CA LYS A 230 -17.66 -0.20 -12.79
C LYS A 230 -17.13 0.72 -11.68
N PHE A 231 -17.22 2.04 -11.85
CA PHE A 231 -16.78 2.99 -10.84
C PHE A 231 -17.64 2.89 -9.56
N LEU A 232 -18.96 2.84 -9.71
CA LEU A 232 -19.88 2.68 -8.59
C LEU A 232 -19.63 1.37 -7.83
N ASN A 233 -19.37 0.28 -8.55
CA ASN A 233 -19.06 -1.01 -7.93
C ASN A 233 -17.79 -0.96 -7.06
N ASN A 234 -16.74 -0.29 -7.54
CA ASN A 234 -15.53 -0.08 -6.74
C ASN A 234 -15.81 0.81 -5.53
N PHE A 235 -16.52 1.90 -5.73
CA PHE A 235 -16.87 2.83 -4.64
C PHE A 235 -17.67 2.14 -3.54
N VAL A 236 -18.71 1.38 -3.91
CA VAL A 236 -19.52 0.61 -2.94
C VAL A 236 -18.69 -0.44 -2.22
N ALA A 237 -17.82 -1.18 -2.93
CA ALA A 237 -16.96 -2.18 -2.33
C ALA A 237 -15.97 -1.56 -1.31
N PHE A 238 -15.38 -0.40 -1.63
CA PHE A 238 -14.52 0.33 -0.71
C PHE A 238 -15.29 0.92 0.48
N ALA A 239 -16.46 1.50 0.25
CA ALA A 239 -17.31 2.02 1.32
C ALA A 239 -17.70 0.92 2.32
N LEU A 240 -18.04 -0.28 1.83
CA LEU A 240 -18.31 -1.44 2.69
C LEU A 240 -17.07 -1.90 3.45
N ALA A 241 -15.87 -1.81 2.86
CA ALA A 241 -14.64 -2.19 3.55
C ALA A 241 -14.29 -1.22 4.69
N ILE A 242 -14.56 0.07 4.52
CA ILE A 242 -14.38 1.08 5.58
C ILE A 242 -15.41 0.88 6.70
N GLN A 243 -16.68 0.67 6.34
CA GLN A 243 -17.76 0.56 7.30
C GLN A 243 -17.74 -0.79 8.06
N PHE A 244 -17.40 -1.87 7.38
CA PHE A 244 -17.48 -3.25 7.90
C PHE A 244 -16.21 -4.04 7.56
N PRO A 245 -15.01 -3.67 8.08
CA PRO A 245 -13.74 -4.28 7.71
C PRO A 245 -13.70 -5.78 8.03
N PHE A 246 -14.21 -6.19 9.19
CA PHE A 246 -14.26 -7.60 9.58
C PHE A 246 -15.16 -8.45 8.67
N LEU A 247 -16.32 -7.92 8.24
CA LEU A 247 -17.18 -8.60 7.28
C LEU A 247 -16.46 -8.78 5.93
N MET A 248 -15.74 -7.75 5.49
CA MET A 248 -14.96 -7.81 4.25
C MET A 248 -13.79 -8.79 4.34
N PHE A 249 -13.15 -8.91 5.51
CA PHE A 249 -12.17 -9.95 5.78
C PHE A 249 -12.77 -11.35 5.59
N ILE A 250 -13.94 -11.62 6.20
CA ILE A 250 -14.64 -12.92 6.05
C ILE A 250 -14.99 -13.19 4.58
N ILE A 251 -15.55 -12.21 3.86
CA ILE A 251 -15.87 -12.33 2.44
C ILE A 251 -14.61 -12.61 1.63
N GLY A 252 -13.49 -11.99 1.97
CA GLY A 252 -12.20 -12.21 1.32
C GLY A 252 -11.67 -13.62 1.52
N VAL A 253 -11.71 -14.13 2.75
CA VAL A 253 -11.31 -15.51 3.08
C VAL A 253 -12.17 -16.51 2.33
N LEU A 254 -13.50 -16.37 2.38
CA LEU A 254 -14.45 -17.24 1.66
C LEU A 254 -14.23 -17.15 0.15
N GLY A 255 -14.07 -15.94 -0.40
CA GLY A 255 -13.79 -15.73 -1.82
C GLY A 255 -12.50 -16.41 -2.29
N GLY A 256 -11.46 -16.42 -1.46
CA GLY A 256 -10.20 -17.14 -1.71
C GLY A 256 -10.40 -18.67 -1.76
N PHE A 257 -11.23 -19.18 -0.89
CA PHE A 257 -11.55 -20.63 -0.84
C PHE A 257 -12.28 -21.13 -2.10
N PHE A 258 -13.29 -20.39 -2.54
CA PHE A 258 -14.12 -20.80 -3.67
C PHE A 258 -13.40 -20.71 -5.02
N THR A 259 -12.43 -19.80 -5.16
CA THR A 259 -11.62 -19.70 -6.38
C THR A 259 -10.70 -20.91 -6.60
N LYS A 260 -10.34 -21.65 -5.56
CA LYS A 260 -9.51 -22.86 -5.65
C LYS A 260 -10.29 -24.10 -6.16
N LYS A 261 -11.61 -24.14 -5.96
CA LYS A 261 -12.47 -25.30 -6.28
C LYS A 261 -12.79 -25.45 -7.77
N ASN A 262 -12.59 -24.40 -8.58
CA ASN A 262 -12.86 -24.40 -10.02
C ASN A 262 -11.66 -24.80 -10.89
N ILE A 263 -10.63 -25.41 -10.31
CA ILE A 263 -9.45 -25.97 -11.00
C ILE A 263 -9.54 -27.51 -10.87
N LYS A 264 -10.53 -28.10 -11.50
CA LYS A 264 -10.56 -29.53 -11.85
C LYS A 264 -11.09 -29.69 -13.26
#